data_dc13a8984375eef3ed1a9abd36dbe353
#
_entry.id   dc13a8984375eef3ed1a9abd36dbe353
#
_cell.length_a   1.000
_cell.length_b   1.000
_cell.length_c   1.000
_cell.angle_alpha   90.00
_cell.angle_beta   90.00
_cell.angle_gamma   90.00
#
_symmetry.space_group_name_H-M   'P 1'
#
loop_
_entity.id
_entity.type
_entity.pdbx_description
1 polymer ?
#
loop_
_entity_poly.entity_id
_entity_poly.type
_entity_poly.pdbx_seq_one_letter_code
_entity_poly.pdbx_strand_id
1 'polypeptide(L)'
;MTATTVRWRWIIVPLLLFVVLPIAARRTAYSMVEKTSLISRPVGPETPATFGVPFSRVSIPRGSYHLDGVMTKISDRAPVVVIFHGSAESVSYWADVQALLYKAGISSYVFDYSGFGNSGGDRKATAIAEDVKQAWRDAAIQFPYAQRRIALAYSLGSGFLVSEFPTLAPEPQGLALVASYSSAREAAVAFGTIPAWAEPVLPDLWNTVENIGAVHVPLLVVHSDADQIFPMSMPRRIFAAANEPKAFVRVHGYLHEDGHVRPDGTFWAGVMTFAETGHLPQSSF
;
A
#
# COMPACT_ATOMS: atom_id res chain seq x y z
N MET A 1 -18.65 -63.58 17.66
CA MET A 1 -18.73 -62.11 17.53
C MET A 1 -17.35 -61.63 17.19
N THR A 2 -17.05 -61.44 15.90
CA THR A 2 -15.75 -60.95 15.42
C THR A 2 -15.82 -59.42 15.38
N ALA A 3 -15.06 -58.74 16.24
CA ALA A 3 -14.93 -57.30 16.25
C ALA A 3 -14.23 -56.85 14.95
N THR A 4 -14.96 -56.21 14.07
CA THR A 4 -14.44 -55.52 12.89
C THR A 4 -13.62 -54.34 13.37
N THR A 5 -12.31 -54.48 13.52
CA THR A 5 -11.38 -53.39 13.70
C THR A 5 -11.41 -52.55 12.43
N VAL A 6 -12.20 -51.43 12.46
CA VAL A 6 -12.19 -50.45 11.41
C VAL A 6 -10.74 -49.98 11.26
N ARG A 7 -10.17 -50.19 10.08
CA ARG A 7 -8.78 -49.83 9.79
C ARG A 7 -8.70 -48.32 9.62
N TRP A 8 -8.72 -47.56 10.71
CA TRP A 8 -8.60 -46.08 10.78
C TRP A 8 -7.44 -45.56 9.96
N ARG A 9 -6.39 -46.37 9.73
CA ARG A 9 -5.24 -45.99 8.92
C ARG A 9 -5.61 -45.65 7.48
N TRP A 10 -6.64 -46.24 6.90
CA TRP A 10 -7.11 -45.96 5.55
C TRP A 10 -7.90 -44.65 5.42
N ILE A 11 -8.36 -44.12 6.54
CA ILE A 11 -9.04 -42.79 6.61
C ILE A 11 -8.06 -41.70 7.01
N ILE A 12 -7.20 -41.99 7.99
CA ILE A 12 -6.27 -40.99 8.55
C ILE A 12 -5.17 -40.60 7.56
N VAL A 13 -4.61 -41.57 6.82
CA VAL A 13 -3.52 -41.30 5.85
C VAL A 13 -4.00 -40.39 4.70
N PRO A 14 -5.12 -40.67 4.02
CA PRO A 14 -5.65 -39.75 3.02
C PRO A 14 -6.00 -38.39 3.60
N LEU A 15 -6.59 -38.34 4.80
CA LEU A 15 -6.91 -37.07 5.47
C LEU A 15 -5.66 -36.18 5.72
N LEU A 16 -4.57 -36.81 6.19
CA LEU A 16 -3.29 -36.13 6.38
C LEU A 16 -2.70 -35.66 5.06
N LEU A 17 -2.66 -36.52 4.04
CA LEU A 17 -2.01 -36.20 2.76
C LEU A 17 -2.81 -35.19 1.94
N PHE A 18 -4.12 -35.29 1.89
CA PHE A 18 -4.96 -34.47 0.98
C PHE A 18 -5.66 -33.29 1.64
N VAL A 19 -5.68 -33.20 2.98
CA VAL A 19 -6.33 -32.12 3.69
C VAL A 19 -5.33 -31.37 4.58
N VAL A 20 -4.70 -32.08 5.51
CA VAL A 20 -3.87 -31.42 6.54
C VAL A 20 -2.58 -30.85 5.95
N LEU A 21 -1.87 -31.63 5.11
CA LEU A 21 -0.61 -31.17 4.50
C LEU A 21 -0.80 -29.96 3.57
N PRO A 22 -1.80 -29.92 2.66
CA PRO A 22 -2.04 -28.73 1.85
C PRO A 22 -2.43 -27.49 2.67
N ILE A 23 -3.24 -27.67 3.73
CA ILE A 23 -3.58 -26.55 4.64
C ILE A 23 -2.33 -26.05 5.36
N ALA A 24 -1.50 -26.93 5.89
CA ALA A 24 -0.26 -26.55 6.56
C ALA A 24 0.72 -25.88 5.59
N ALA A 25 0.90 -26.42 4.39
CA ALA A 25 1.74 -25.84 3.35
C ALA A 25 1.26 -24.44 2.95
N ARG A 26 -0.07 -24.28 2.77
CA ARG A 26 -0.66 -22.97 2.46
C ARG A 26 -0.45 -21.95 3.59
N ARG A 27 -0.62 -22.36 4.85
CA ARG A 27 -0.36 -21.48 6.01
C ARG A 27 1.12 -21.09 6.09
N THR A 28 2.02 -22.02 5.82
CA THR A 28 3.47 -21.75 5.81
C THR A 28 3.81 -20.78 4.68
N ALA A 29 3.28 -20.98 3.47
CA ALA A 29 3.48 -20.09 2.34
C ALA A 29 2.92 -18.69 2.62
N TYR A 30 1.73 -18.60 3.24
CA TYR A 30 1.13 -17.33 3.67
C TYR A 30 2.07 -16.59 4.65
N SER A 31 2.51 -17.26 5.71
CA SER A 31 3.43 -16.67 6.69
C SER A 31 4.78 -16.28 6.08
N MET A 32 5.24 -17.01 5.07
CA MET A 32 6.47 -16.67 4.35
C MET A 32 6.30 -15.41 3.53
N VAL A 33 5.22 -15.26 2.77
CA VAL A 33 4.92 -14.04 2.01
C VAL A 33 4.78 -12.84 2.94
N GLU A 34 4.05 -12.97 4.08
CA GLU A 34 3.98 -11.89 5.07
C GLU A 34 5.38 -11.47 5.56
N LYS A 35 6.19 -12.41 6.02
CA LYS A 35 7.53 -12.12 6.57
C LYS A 35 8.47 -11.49 5.56
N THR A 36 8.40 -11.88 4.30
CA THR A 36 9.28 -11.36 3.25
C THR A 36 8.80 -10.04 2.66
N SER A 37 7.50 -9.78 2.69
CA SER A 37 6.91 -8.54 2.17
C SER A 37 6.80 -7.45 3.22
N LEU A 38 6.50 -7.80 4.49
CA LEU A 38 6.31 -6.86 5.58
C LEU A 38 7.64 -6.54 6.30
N ILE A 39 8.54 -5.87 5.58
CA ILE A 39 9.83 -5.43 6.15
C ILE A 39 9.61 -4.06 6.78
N SER A 40 10.00 -3.89 8.03
CA SER A 40 10.02 -2.61 8.73
C SER A 40 11.45 -2.10 8.87
N ARG A 41 11.61 -0.78 8.77
CA ARG A 41 12.85 -0.09 9.16
C ARG A 41 12.58 0.86 10.32
N PRO A 42 13.57 1.13 11.17
CA PRO A 42 13.45 2.17 12.19
C PRO A 42 13.13 3.52 11.59
N VAL A 43 12.42 4.36 12.34
CA VAL A 43 12.20 5.76 11.97
C VAL A 43 13.54 6.49 11.97
N GLY A 44 13.87 7.12 10.86
CA GLY A 44 15.04 8.00 10.73
C GLY A 44 14.84 9.34 11.44
N PRO A 45 15.87 10.18 11.46
CA PRO A 45 15.80 11.50 12.09
C PRO A 45 15.02 12.55 11.28
N GLU A 46 14.79 12.29 10.00
CA GLU A 46 14.15 13.22 9.08
C GLU A 46 12.67 13.42 9.43
N THR A 47 12.28 14.69 9.44
CA THR A 47 10.90 15.14 9.60
C THR A 47 10.61 16.24 8.58
N PRO A 48 9.37 16.62 8.30
CA PRO A 48 9.10 17.75 7.43
C PRO A 48 9.80 19.04 7.87
N ALA A 49 10.09 19.21 9.17
CA ALA A 49 10.87 20.36 9.67
C ALA A 49 12.31 20.37 9.17
N THR A 50 12.92 19.22 8.91
CA THR A 50 14.25 19.10 8.27
C THR A 50 14.28 19.81 6.91
N PHE A 51 13.14 19.88 6.24
CA PHE A 51 12.93 20.51 4.93
C PHE A 51 12.22 21.87 5.03
N GLY A 52 12.16 22.45 6.24
CA GLY A 52 11.60 23.78 6.49
C GLY A 52 10.07 23.85 6.52
N VAL A 53 9.38 22.73 6.77
CA VAL A 53 7.91 22.64 6.75
C VAL A 53 7.38 22.31 8.15
N PRO A 54 6.37 23.05 8.67
CA PRO A 54 5.74 22.71 9.94
C PRO A 54 4.99 21.38 9.83
N PHE A 55 5.03 20.61 10.91
CA PHE A 55 4.36 19.31 10.98
C PHE A 55 3.79 19.04 12.37
N SER A 56 2.93 18.07 12.47
CA SER A 56 2.44 17.50 13.73
C SER A 56 2.59 16.00 13.71
N ARG A 57 2.96 15.42 14.86
CA ARG A 57 2.86 13.98 15.06
C ARG A 57 1.42 13.59 15.34
N VAL A 58 1.04 12.43 14.87
CA VAL A 58 -0.27 11.83 15.06
C VAL A 58 -0.11 10.50 15.76
N SER A 59 -0.96 10.25 16.75
CA SER A 59 -1.05 8.97 17.45
C SER A 59 -2.43 8.39 17.20
N ILE A 60 -2.51 7.36 16.37
CA ILE A 60 -3.77 6.76 15.94
C ILE A 60 -4.10 5.59 16.86
N PRO A 61 -5.19 5.64 17.63
CA PRO A 61 -5.55 4.54 18.54
C PRO A 61 -5.83 3.23 17.79
N ARG A 62 -5.24 2.12 18.26
CA ARG A 62 -5.43 0.76 17.73
C ARG A 62 -5.56 -0.26 18.88
N GLY A 63 -6.73 -0.33 19.48
CA GLY A 63 -6.96 -1.22 20.61
C GLY A 63 -6.01 -0.92 21.77
N SER A 64 -5.07 -1.82 22.08
CA SER A 64 -4.10 -1.69 23.17
C SER A 64 -2.81 -0.95 22.81
N TYR A 65 -2.66 -0.50 21.56
CA TYR A 65 -1.48 0.22 21.07
C TYR A 65 -1.88 1.39 20.16
N HIS A 66 -0.91 2.10 19.64
CA HIS A 66 -1.09 3.22 18.72
C HIS A 66 -0.25 3.02 17.47
N LEU A 67 -0.73 3.55 16.34
CA LEU A 67 0.09 3.76 15.15
C LEU A 67 0.69 5.15 15.21
N ASP A 68 1.96 5.27 14.83
CA ASP A 68 2.67 6.55 14.72
C ASP A 68 2.41 7.17 13.35
N GLY A 69 2.19 8.47 13.29
CA GLY A 69 1.94 9.20 12.06
C GLY A 69 2.52 10.61 12.09
N VAL A 70 2.62 11.18 10.91
CA VAL A 70 3.09 12.55 10.68
C VAL A 70 2.16 13.24 9.70
N MET A 71 1.74 14.46 10.00
CA MET A 71 0.96 15.28 9.09
C MET A 71 1.56 16.67 8.89
N THR A 72 1.38 17.20 7.69
CA THR A 72 1.57 18.62 7.35
C THR A 72 0.23 19.23 6.98
N LYS A 73 -0.06 20.42 7.46
CA LYS A 73 -1.35 21.08 7.25
C LYS A 73 -1.15 22.50 6.74
N ILE A 74 -1.65 22.77 5.54
CA ILE A 74 -1.66 24.11 4.92
C ILE A 74 -2.78 24.97 5.53
N SER A 75 -4.00 24.46 5.46
CA SER A 75 -5.21 25.08 6.00
C SER A 75 -6.30 24.02 6.16
N ASP A 76 -7.40 24.40 6.79
CA ASP A 76 -8.55 23.49 6.96
C ASP A 76 -9.19 23.07 5.64
N ARG A 77 -9.09 23.89 4.59
CA ARG A 77 -9.71 23.64 3.29
C ARG A 77 -8.73 23.16 2.22
N ALA A 78 -7.43 23.17 2.48
CA ALA A 78 -6.46 22.65 1.52
C ALA A 78 -6.74 21.17 1.19
N PRO A 79 -6.46 20.74 -0.05
CA PRO A 79 -6.51 19.31 -0.36
C PRO A 79 -5.51 18.55 0.51
N VAL A 80 -5.80 17.29 0.78
CA VAL A 80 -4.90 16.41 1.54
C VAL A 80 -4.65 15.11 0.80
N VAL A 81 -3.38 14.68 0.81
CA VAL A 81 -2.94 13.37 0.35
C VAL A 81 -2.66 12.50 1.57
N VAL A 82 -3.38 11.39 1.69
CA VAL A 82 -3.17 10.35 2.72
C VAL A 82 -2.32 9.25 2.11
N ILE A 83 -1.14 9.04 2.68
CA ILE A 83 -0.07 8.21 2.11
C ILE A 83 -0.02 6.87 2.81
N PHE A 84 -0.15 5.80 2.02
CA PHE A 84 0.00 4.40 2.38
C PHE A 84 1.33 3.92 1.81
N HIS A 85 2.35 3.90 2.65
CA HIS A 85 3.74 3.69 2.25
C HIS A 85 4.08 2.24 1.87
N GLY A 86 5.27 2.03 1.33
CA GLY A 86 5.78 0.74 0.89
C GLY A 86 6.42 -0.12 1.98
N SER A 87 7.02 -1.23 1.56
CA SER A 87 7.83 -2.10 2.42
C SER A 87 9.18 -1.43 2.72
N ALA A 88 9.76 -1.75 3.87
CA ALA A 88 11.04 -1.22 4.33
C ALA A 88 11.10 0.31 4.42
N GLU A 89 9.96 0.94 4.63
CA GLU A 89 9.80 2.37 4.83
C GLU A 89 9.23 2.65 6.23
N SER A 90 9.29 3.92 6.63
CA SER A 90 8.62 4.48 7.79
C SER A 90 8.24 5.93 7.50
N VAL A 91 7.49 6.58 8.37
CA VAL A 91 7.05 7.99 8.20
C VAL A 91 8.20 8.95 7.88
N SER A 92 9.44 8.67 8.36
CA SER A 92 10.61 9.52 8.08
C SER A 92 11.05 9.52 6.62
N TYR A 93 10.80 8.44 5.88
CA TYR A 93 11.13 8.35 4.45
C TYR A 93 10.23 9.25 3.58
N TRP A 94 9.14 9.74 4.14
CA TRP A 94 8.17 10.57 3.45
C TRP A 94 8.27 12.06 3.79
N ALA A 95 9.22 12.43 4.66
CA ALA A 95 9.36 13.79 5.17
C ALA A 95 9.61 14.84 4.08
N ASP A 96 10.42 14.52 3.08
CA ASP A 96 10.73 15.40 1.95
C ASP A 96 9.60 15.42 0.91
N VAL A 97 8.92 14.30 0.66
CA VAL A 97 7.70 14.26 -0.16
C VAL A 97 6.59 15.11 0.50
N GLN A 98 6.42 15.00 1.82
CA GLN A 98 5.49 15.86 2.55
C GLN A 98 5.86 17.34 2.42
N ALA A 99 7.16 17.66 2.44
CA ALA A 99 7.63 19.01 2.23
C ALA A 99 7.37 19.51 0.80
N LEU A 100 7.55 18.64 -0.21
CA LEU A 100 7.23 18.94 -1.59
C LEU A 100 5.73 19.24 -1.77
N LEU A 101 4.86 18.37 -1.26
CA LEU A 101 3.41 18.54 -1.28
C LEU A 101 3.00 19.84 -0.56
N TYR A 102 3.59 20.13 0.60
CA TYR A 102 3.30 21.36 1.36
C TYR A 102 3.63 22.61 0.55
N LYS A 103 4.79 22.65 -0.11
CA LYS A 103 5.19 23.77 -0.98
C LYS A 103 4.27 23.94 -2.20
N ALA A 104 3.60 22.87 -2.62
CA ALA A 104 2.57 22.91 -3.65
C ALA A 104 1.17 23.24 -3.12
N GLY A 105 1.01 23.63 -1.84
CA GLY A 105 -0.28 23.96 -1.26
C GLY A 105 -1.14 22.76 -0.84
N ILE A 106 -0.57 21.57 -0.76
CA ILE A 106 -1.24 20.32 -0.46
C ILE A 106 -0.84 19.85 0.94
N SER A 107 -1.83 19.59 1.79
CA SER A 107 -1.64 18.94 3.08
C SER A 107 -1.31 17.46 2.88
N SER A 108 -0.62 16.85 3.84
CA SER A 108 -0.30 15.43 3.75
C SER A 108 -0.43 14.73 5.10
N TYR A 109 -0.69 13.44 5.04
CA TYR A 109 -0.82 12.56 6.18
C TYR A 109 -0.16 11.22 5.84
N VAL A 110 0.80 10.78 6.63
CA VAL A 110 1.47 9.48 6.51
C VAL A 110 1.50 8.81 7.87
N PHE A 111 1.45 7.49 7.91
CA PHE A 111 1.49 6.71 9.15
C PHE A 111 2.27 5.41 8.95
N ASP A 112 2.81 4.88 10.03
CA ASP A 112 3.42 3.55 10.07
C ASP A 112 2.38 2.48 10.41
N TYR A 113 2.31 1.40 9.63
CA TYR A 113 1.43 0.26 9.93
C TYR A 113 1.84 -0.45 11.24
N SER A 114 0.97 -1.32 11.75
CA SER A 114 1.26 -2.16 12.93
C SER A 114 2.62 -2.86 12.80
N GLY A 115 3.50 -2.63 13.78
CA GLY A 115 4.87 -3.16 13.83
C GLY A 115 5.87 -2.52 12.86
N PHE A 116 5.49 -1.47 12.14
CA PHE A 116 6.41 -0.64 11.35
C PHE A 116 6.84 0.58 12.16
N GLY A 117 8.05 1.08 11.87
CA GLY A 117 8.58 2.28 12.50
C GLY A 117 8.43 2.28 14.02
N ASN A 118 7.71 3.28 14.54
CA ASN A 118 7.38 3.40 15.97
C ASN A 118 5.97 2.90 16.33
N SER A 119 5.20 2.37 15.37
CA SER A 119 3.88 1.81 15.63
C SER A 119 3.96 0.52 16.44
N GLY A 120 3.02 0.38 17.37
CA GLY A 120 2.86 -0.87 18.12
C GLY A 120 2.23 -1.99 17.29
N GLY A 121 2.02 -3.15 17.91
CA GLY A 121 1.37 -4.30 17.29
C GLY A 121 2.30 -5.18 16.47
N ASP A 122 1.71 -6.14 15.76
CA ASP A 122 2.42 -7.14 14.96
C ASP A 122 2.27 -6.88 13.46
N ARG A 123 3.31 -7.13 12.68
CA ARG A 123 3.31 -7.07 11.22
C ARG A 123 2.56 -8.27 10.63
N LYS A 124 1.24 -8.14 10.52
CA LYS A 124 0.35 -9.15 9.94
C LYS A 124 -0.59 -8.52 8.93
N ALA A 125 -0.91 -9.23 7.87
CA ALA A 125 -1.84 -8.77 6.84
C ALA A 125 -3.18 -8.33 7.42
N THR A 126 -3.73 -9.08 8.38
CA THR A 126 -4.99 -8.77 9.06
C THR A 126 -4.91 -7.51 9.92
N ALA A 127 -3.77 -7.24 10.56
CA ALA A 127 -3.56 -6.00 11.32
C ALA A 127 -3.48 -4.80 10.37
N ILE A 128 -2.71 -4.92 9.28
CA ILE A 128 -2.54 -3.87 8.27
C ILE A 128 -3.87 -3.51 7.60
N ALA A 129 -4.72 -4.49 7.29
CA ALA A 129 -6.06 -4.24 6.74
C ALA A 129 -6.89 -3.32 7.64
N GLU A 130 -6.86 -3.54 8.97
CA GLU A 130 -7.52 -2.66 9.92
C GLU A 130 -6.80 -1.30 10.09
N ASP A 131 -5.46 -1.27 9.99
CA ASP A 131 -4.68 -0.04 10.06
C ASP A 131 -5.02 0.91 8.91
N VAL A 132 -5.16 0.39 7.69
CA VAL A 132 -5.58 1.15 6.51
C VAL A 132 -6.91 1.88 6.78
N LYS A 133 -7.90 1.15 7.30
CA LYS A 133 -9.23 1.72 7.63
C LYS A 133 -9.15 2.75 8.75
N GLN A 134 -8.38 2.45 9.79
CA GLN A 134 -8.28 3.31 10.95
C GLN A 134 -7.51 4.60 10.64
N ALA A 135 -6.41 4.51 9.90
CA ALA A 135 -5.64 5.66 9.50
C ALA A 135 -6.42 6.58 8.55
N TRP A 136 -7.21 5.99 7.64
CA TRP A 136 -8.10 6.76 6.78
C TRP A 136 -9.16 7.53 7.56
N ARG A 137 -9.80 6.88 8.56
CA ARG A 137 -10.78 7.54 9.44
C ARG A 137 -10.14 8.64 10.25
N ASP A 138 -8.95 8.41 10.81
CA ASP A 138 -8.23 9.43 11.57
C ASP A 138 -7.87 10.62 10.68
N ALA A 139 -7.36 10.39 9.48
CA ALA A 139 -7.09 11.45 8.51
C ALA A 139 -8.37 12.26 8.18
N ALA A 140 -9.53 11.62 8.09
CA ALA A 140 -10.80 12.34 7.90
C ALA A 140 -11.18 13.22 9.11
N ILE A 141 -10.82 12.81 10.33
CA ILE A 141 -11.00 13.60 11.55
C ILE A 141 -10.01 14.77 11.60
N GLN A 142 -8.74 14.56 11.25
CA GLN A 142 -7.72 15.61 11.25
C GLN A 142 -7.96 16.69 10.17
N PHE A 143 -8.60 16.29 9.06
CA PHE A 143 -8.90 17.15 7.90
C PHE A 143 -10.40 17.14 7.56
N PRO A 144 -11.30 17.56 8.49
CA PRO A 144 -12.75 17.41 8.29
C PRO A 144 -13.30 18.28 7.16
N TYR A 145 -12.65 19.40 6.87
CA TYR A 145 -13.07 20.38 5.88
C TYR A 145 -12.18 20.39 4.62
N ALA A 146 -11.26 19.43 4.50
CA ALA A 146 -10.41 19.36 3.32
C ALA A 146 -11.25 19.35 2.03
N GLN A 147 -10.87 20.23 1.09
CA GLN A 147 -11.54 20.34 -0.20
C GLN A 147 -11.54 18.99 -0.94
N ARG A 148 -10.48 18.22 -0.74
CA ARG A 148 -10.28 16.90 -1.36
C ARG A 148 -9.41 16.02 -0.47
N ARG A 149 -9.75 14.75 -0.35
CA ARG A 149 -8.92 13.71 0.28
C ARG A 149 -8.60 12.66 -0.77
N ILE A 150 -7.33 12.63 -1.18
CA ILE A 150 -6.80 11.64 -2.13
C ILE A 150 -6.08 10.57 -1.34
N ALA A 151 -6.43 9.32 -1.58
CA ALA A 151 -5.67 8.18 -1.08
C ALA A 151 -4.50 7.91 -2.04
N LEU A 152 -3.27 7.88 -1.53
CA LEU A 152 -2.07 7.59 -2.29
C LEU A 152 -1.42 6.34 -1.74
N ALA A 153 -1.17 5.36 -2.60
CA ALA A 153 -0.42 4.17 -2.24
C ALA A 153 0.86 4.04 -3.05
N TYR A 154 1.94 3.69 -2.37
CA TYR A 154 3.25 3.49 -2.95
C TYR A 154 3.69 2.03 -2.78
N SER A 155 4.15 1.40 -3.85
CA SER A 155 4.73 0.05 -3.80
C SER A 155 3.80 -0.93 -3.05
N LEU A 156 4.25 -1.52 -1.94
CA LEU A 156 3.49 -2.48 -1.12
C LEU A 156 2.14 -1.92 -0.63
N GLY A 157 2.08 -0.62 -0.33
CA GLY A 157 0.86 0.06 0.07
C GLY A 157 -0.28 -0.06 -0.96
N SER A 158 0.05 -0.24 -2.27
CA SER A 158 -0.97 -0.35 -3.31
C SER A 158 -1.87 -1.57 -3.12
N GLY A 159 -1.30 -2.73 -2.80
CA GLY A 159 -2.08 -3.93 -2.53
C GLY A 159 -2.92 -3.81 -1.26
N PHE A 160 -2.37 -3.21 -0.19
CA PHE A 160 -3.10 -3.00 1.07
C PHE A 160 -4.30 -2.08 0.85
N LEU A 161 -4.04 -0.92 0.28
CA LEU A 161 -5.06 0.10 0.08
C LEU A 161 -6.16 -0.38 -0.86
N VAL A 162 -5.81 -0.96 -2.01
CA VAL A 162 -6.81 -1.41 -2.99
C VAL A 162 -7.67 -2.54 -2.46
N SER A 163 -7.10 -3.46 -1.67
CA SER A 163 -7.88 -4.55 -1.05
C SER A 163 -8.92 -4.04 -0.06
N GLU A 164 -8.63 -2.96 0.67
CA GLU A 164 -9.53 -2.38 1.67
C GLU A 164 -10.33 -1.18 1.15
N PHE A 165 -10.09 -0.73 -0.08
CA PHE A 165 -10.65 0.49 -0.63
C PHE A 165 -12.18 0.58 -0.54
N PRO A 166 -12.96 -0.48 -0.85
CA PRO A 166 -14.41 -0.44 -0.75
C PRO A 166 -14.95 -0.25 0.68
N THR A 167 -14.10 -0.44 1.69
CA THR A 167 -14.47 -0.32 3.12
C THR A 167 -14.12 1.04 3.71
N LEU A 168 -13.45 1.92 2.95
CA LEU A 168 -13.02 3.23 3.43
C LEU A 168 -14.21 4.17 3.60
N ALA A 169 -14.33 4.75 4.77
CA ALA A 169 -15.36 5.73 5.10
C ALA A 169 -14.77 6.93 5.86
N PRO A 170 -15.04 8.19 5.41
CA PRO A 170 -15.78 8.56 4.20
C PRO A 170 -15.04 8.12 2.93
N GLU A 171 -15.75 7.94 1.81
CA GLU A 171 -15.14 7.54 0.55
C GLU A 171 -14.05 8.54 0.10
N PRO A 172 -12.86 8.06 -0.35
CA PRO A 172 -11.85 8.92 -0.96
C PRO A 172 -12.41 9.62 -2.22
N GLN A 173 -11.96 10.85 -2.48
CA GLN A 173 -12.33 11.54 -3.72
C GLN A 173 -11.40 11.21 -4.90
N GLY A 174 -10.44 10.32 -4.70
CA GLY A 174 -9.58 9.78 -5.73
C GLY A 174 -8.52 8.86 -5.15
N LEU A 175 -7.95 8.05 -6.03
CA LEU A 175 -6.87 7.10 -5.73
C LEU A 175 -5.67 7.37 -6.63
N ALA A 176 -4.48 7.50 -6.04
CA ALA A 176 -3.21 7.52 -6.76
C ALA A 176 -2.39 6.27 -6.41
N LEU A 177 -2.04 5.47 -7.41
CA LEU A 177 -1.17 4.30 -7.29
C LEU A 177 0.18 4.63 -7.90
N VAL A 178 1.24 4.60 -7.09
CA VAL A 178 2.60 4.96 -7.49
C VAL A 178 3.52 3.77 -7.31
N ALA A 179 4.34 3.45 -8.31
CA ALA A 179 5.27 2.31 -8.30
C ALA A 179 4.57 1.00 -7.86
N SER A 180 3.36 0.76 -8.36
CA SER A 180 2.45 -0.30 -7.91
C SER A 180 2.72 -1.65 -8.57
N TYR A 181 2.36 -2.75 -7.89
CA TYR A 181 2.49 -4.13 -8.36
C TYR A 181 1.11 -4.79 -8.57
N SER A 182 1.08 -5.80 -9.43
CA SER A 182 -0.15 -6.52 -9.82
C SER A 182 -0.71 -7.43 -8.73
N SER A 183 0.16 -8.23 -8.09
CA SER A 183 -0.18 -9.10 -6.95
C SER A 183 1.05 -9.40 -6.11
N ALA A 184 0.86 -9.75 -4.83
CA ALA A 184 1.99 -10.04 -3.92
C ALA A 184 2.83 -11.24 -4.38
N ARG A 185 2.22 -12.27 -4.98
CA ARG A 185 2.98 -13.42 -5.49
C ARG A 185 3.86 -13.05 -6.68
N GLU A 186 3.35 -12.26 -7.63
CA GLU A 186 4.17 -11.78 -8.76
C GLU A 186 5.26 -10.82 -8.27
N ALA A 187 4.96 -9.95 -7.30
CA ALA A 187 5.95 -9.10 -6.66
C ALA A 187 7.07 -9.92 -6.01
N ALA A 188 6.76 -10.99 -5.29
CA ALA A 188 7.74 -11.88 -4.67
C ALA A 188 8.66 -12.55 -5.69
N VAL A 189 8.13 -12.91 -6.87
CA VAL A 189 8.93 -13.43 -7.99
C VAL A 189 9.81 -12.33 -8.58
N ALA A 190 9.27 -11.14 -8.80
CA ALA A 190 10.01 -9.99 -9.35
C ALA A 190 11.18 -9.57 -8.44
N PHE A 191 10.98 -9.61 -7.12
CA PHE A 191 12.05 -9.42 -6.13
C PHE A 191 13.10 -10.53 -6.10
N GLY A 192 12.88 -11.64 -6.80
CA GLY A 192 13.76 -12.81 -6.74
C GLY A 192 13.69 -13.58 -5.41
N THR A 193 12.75 -13.26 -4.55
CA THR A 193 12.54 -13.94 -3.25
C THR A 193 12.05 -15.37 -3.45
N ILE A 194 11.30 -15.60 -4.51
CA ILE A 194 10.67 -16.87 -4.84
C ILE A 194 10.92 -17.18 -6.33
N PRO A 195 11.31 -18.41 -6.65
CA PRO A 195 11.51 -18.80 -8.05
C PRO A 195 10.17 -18.84 -8.80
N ALA A 196 10.17 -18.43 -10.07
CA ALA A 196 8.95 -18.30 -10.89
C ALA A 196 8.09 -19.58 -10.96
N TRP A 197 8.71 -20.76 -10.92
CA TRP A 197 7.96 -22.02 -10.93
C TRP A 197 7.08 -22.24 -9.69
N ALA A 198 7.39 -21.57 -8.57
CA ALA A 198 6.63 -21.66 -7.32
C ALA A 198 5.47 -20.65 -7.25
N GLU A 199 5.41 -19.68 -8.14
CA GLU A 199 4.35 -18.65 -8.16
C GLU A 199 2.91 -19.21 -8.08
N PRO A 200 2.52 -20.23 -8.87
CA PRO A 200 1.14 -20.73 -8.87
C PRO A 200 0.68 -21.37 -7.55
N VAL A 201 1.61 -21.77 -6.69
CA VAL A 201 1.28 -22.40 -5.38
C VAL A 201 1.29 -21.42 -4.23
N LEU A 202 1.70 -20.16 -4.48
CA LEU A 202 1.68 -19.11 -3.47
C LEU A 202 0.27 -18.57 -3.25
N PRO A 203 -0.06 -18.14 -2.02
CA PRO A 203 -1.29 -17.41 -1.79
C PRO A 203 -1.24 -16.07 -2.54
N ASP A 204 -2.34 -15.73 -3.20
CA ASP A 204 -2.47 -14.45 -3.91
C ASP A 204 -2.97 -13.38 -2.94
N LEU A 205 -2.05 -12.86 -2.14
CA LEU A 205 -2.33 -11.78 -1.21
C LEU A 205 -2.26 -10.44 -1.96
N TRP A 206 -3.10 -9.50 -1.52
CA TRP A 206 -3.04 -8.12 -2.02
C TRP A 206 -2.98 -8.05 -3.55
N ASN A 207 -3.90 -8.78 -4.21
CA ASN A 207 -4.00 -8.77 -5.66
C ASN A 207 -4.64 -7.46 -6.14
N THR A 208 -3.79 -6.52 -6.54
CA THR A 208 -4.24 -5.20 -6.99
C THR A 208 -5.06 -5.30 -8.26
N VAL A 209 -4.69 -6.17 -9.20
CA VAL A 209 -5.41 -6.36 -10.47
C VAL A 209 -6.82 -6.92 -10.24
N GLU A 210 -6.97 -7.87 -9.33
CA GLU A 210 -8.26 -8.49 -9.04
C GLU A 210 -9.20 -7.52 -8.30
N ASN A 211 -8.63 -6.72 -7.38
CA ASN A 211 -9.42 -5.85 -6.52
C ASN A 211 -9.69 -4.46 -7.10
N ILE A 212 -8.91 -3.99 -8.09
CA ILE A 212 -9.04 -2.61 -8.61
C ILE A 212 -10.40 -2.33 -9.26
N GLY A 213 -11.09 -3.35 -9.76
CA GLY A 213 -12.44 -3.23 -10.31
C GLY A 213 -13.50 -2.78 -9.30
N ALA A 214 -13.22 -2.89 -7.99
CA ALA A 214 -14.09 -2.38 -6.93
C ALA A 214 -13.85 -0.90 -6.59
N VAL A 215 -12.88 -0.23 -7.22
CA VAL A 215 -12.60 1.20 -7.08
C VAL A 215 -13.42 1.96 -8.11
N HIS A 216 -14.29 2.87 -7.66
CA HIS A 216 -15.20 3.65 -8.52
C HIS A 216 -14.91 5.16 -8.50
N VAL A 217 -13.81 5.57 -7.87
CA VAL A 217 -13.35 6.97 -7.85
C VAL A 217 -12.29 7.20 -8.94
N PRO A 218 -12.00 8.46 -9.32
CA PRO A 218 -10.93 8.76 -10.28
C PRO A 218 -9.61 8.13 -9.85
N LEU A 219 -8.96 7.40 -10.78
CA LEU A 219 -7.70 6.68 -10.55
C LEU A 219 -6.56 7.30 -11.34
N LEU A 220 -5.48 7.65 -10.65
CA LEU A 220 -4.19 7.98 -11.24
C LEU A 220 -3.19 6.86 -11.00
N VAL A 221 -2.58 6.34 -12.06
CA VAL A 221 -1.44 5.40 -11.97
C VAL A 221 -0.18 6.13 -12.41
N VAL A 222 0.84 6.16 -11.56
CA VAL A 222 2.17 6.74 -11.88
C VAL A 222 3.22 5.64 -11.78
N HIS A 223 4.01 5.46 -12.84
CA HIS A 223 5.04 4.42 -12.84
C HIS A 223 6.24 4.82 -13.70
N SER A 224 7.44 4.42 -13.25
CA SER A 224 8.68 4.69 -13.96
C SER A 224 9.00 3.57 -14.95
N ASP A 225 9.51 3.96 -16.13
CA ASP A 225 10.01 2.99 -17.10
C ASP A 225 11.37 2.38 -16.71
N ALA A 226 12.05 2.96 -15.73
CA ALA A 226 13.31 2.46 -15.18
C ALA A 226 13.13 1.76 -13.82
N ASP A 227 11.87 1.49 -13.39
CA ASP A 227 11.59 0.71 -12.18
C ASP A 227 12.20 -0.70 -12.32
N GLN A 228 13.25 -0.96 -11.52
CA GLN A 228 14.00 -2.21 -11.56
C GLN A 228 13.34 -3.33 -10.73
N ILE A 229 12.31 -3.01 -9.95
CA ILE A 229 11.60 -3.97 -9.10
C ILE A 229 10.33 -4.44 -9.79
N PHE A 230 9.45 -3.52 -10.17
CA PHE A 230 8.18 -3.87 -10.80
C PHE A 230 8.17 -3.46 -12.27
N PRO A 231 8.18 -4.44 -13.18
CA PRO A 231 8.16 -4.13 -14.61
C PRO A 231 6.86 -3.42 -15.00
N MET A 232 6.95 -2.56 -16.03
CA MET A 232 5.85 -1.77 -16.57
C MET A 232 4.58 -2.59 -16.89
N SER A 233 4.72 -3.88 -17.13
CA SER A 233 3.58 -4.79 -17.36
C SER A 233 2.63 -4.89 -16.17
N MET A 234 3.13 -4.74 -14.94
CA MET A 234 2.29 -4.82 -13.73
C MET A 234 1.33 -3.63 -13.63
N PRO A 235 1.77 -2.35 -13.59
CA PRO A 235 0.85 -1.22 -13.52
C PRO A 235 -0.04 -1.10 -14.77
N ARG A 236 0.41 -1.53 -15.94
CA ARG A 236 -0.44 -1.58 -17.14
C ARG A 236 -1.63 -2.54 -16.99
N ARG A 237 -1.44 -3.70 -16.36
CA ARG A 237 -2.54 -4.63 -16.06
C ARG A 237 -3.52 -4.06 -15.03
N ILE A 238 -3.00 -3.39 -13.98
CA ILE A 238 -3.85 -2.67 -13.02
C ILE A 238 -4.70 -1.64 -13.76
N PHE A 239 -4.06 -0.81 -14.58
CA PHE A 239 -4.74 0.22 -15.34
C PHE A 239 -5.79 -0.35 -16.30
N ALA A 240 -5.48 -1.46 -16.99
CA ALA A 240 -6.43 -2.11 -17.89
C ALA A 240 -7.67 -2.65 -17.16
N ALA A 241 -7.50 -3.18 -15.93
CA ALA A 241 -8.58 -3.74 -15.11
C ALA A 241 -9.41 -2.69 -14.36
N ALA A 242 -8.90 -1.46 -14.24
CA ALA A 242 -9.55 -0.38 -13.48
C ALA A 242 -10.73 0.25 -14.23
N ASN A 243 -11.69 0.77 -13.45
CA ASN A 243 -12.82 1.55 -13.97
C ASN A 243 -12.39 2.94 -14.46
N GLU A 244 -13.21 3.55 -15.28
CA GLU A 244 -13.12 4.98 -15.62
C GLU A 244 -13.77 5.85 -14.52
N PRO A 245 -13.34 7.12 -14.32
CA PRO A 245 -12.26 7.78 -15.06
C PRO A 245 -10.88 7.42 -14.51
N LYS A 246 -9.90 7.24 -15.39
CA LYS A 246 -8.51 6.87 -15.01
C LYS A 246 -7.48 7.54 -15.92
N ALA A 247 -6.27 7.77 -15.37
CA ALA A 247 -5.13 8.23 -16.13
C ALA A 247 -3.87 7.45 -15.77
N PHE A 248 -2.99 7.28 -16.74
CA PHE A 248 -1.67 6.65 -16.55
C PHE A 248 -0.58 7.68 -16.87
N VAL A 249 0.29 7.94 -15.93
CA VAL A 249 1.46 8.80 -16.11
C VAL A 249 2.73 7.96 -16.04
N ARG A 250 3.40 7.84 -17.16
CA ARG A 250 4.74 7.26 -17.23
C ARG A 250 5.76 8.34 -16.90
N VAL A 251 6.61 8.08 -15.91
CA VAL A 251 7.80 8.89 -15.62
C VAL A 251 9.05 8.18 -16.15
N HIS A 252 10.10 8.94 -16.46
CA HIS A 252 11.27 8.40 -17.15
C HIS A 252 12.50 8.44 -16.28
N GLY A 253 13.22 7.31 -16.20
CA GLY A 253 14.55 7.24 -15.63
C GLY A 253 14.64 7.18 -14.11
N TYR A 254 13.50 7.04 -13.39
CA TYR A 254 13.49 6.90 -11.94
C TYR A 254 13.53 5.44 -11.52
N LEU A 255 14.41 5.12 -10.58
CA LEU A 255 14.40 3.81 -9.94
C LEU A 255 13.18 3.67 -9.00
N HIS A 256 12.89 2.45 -8.55
CA HIS A 256 11.72 2.16 -7.72
C HIS A 256 11.60 3.06 -6.47
N GLU A 257 12.73 3.35 -5.82
CA GLU A 257 12.75 4.13 -4.57
C GLU A 257 12.91 5.65 -4.81
N ASP A 258 13.22 6.10 -6.02
CA ASP A 258 13.56 7.50 -6.29
C ASP A 258 12.39 8.46 -5.97
N GLY A 259 11.15 7.98 -6.06
CA GLY A 259 9.97 8.79 -5.72
C GLY A 259 9.99 9.34 -4.29
N HIS A 260 10.58 8.62 -3.34
CA HIS A 260 10.68 9.04 -1.94
C HIS A 260 12.11 9.26 -1.44
N VAL A 261 13.14 8.66 -2.09
CA VAL A 261 14.54 8.87 -1.68
C VAL A 261 15.10 10.17 -2.25
N ARG A 262 14.65 10.55 -3.42
CA ARG A 262 15.06 11.79 -4.12
C ARG A 262 13.84 12.43 -4.80
N PRO A 263 12.83 12.85 -4.03
CA PRO A 263 11.61 13.37 -4.60
C PRO A 263 11.88 14.68 -5.34
N ASP A 264 11.34 14.76 -6.54
CA ASP A 264 11.32 15.99 -7.32
C ASP A 264 9.91 16.33 -7.84
N GLY A 265 9.74 17.58 -8.28
CA GLY A 265 8.46 18.05 -8.79
C GLY A 265 8.02 17.35 -10.08
N THR A 266 8.94 16.79 -10.87
CA THR A 266 8.65 16.10 -12.13
C THR A 266 7.99 14.75 -11.86
N PHE A 267 8.59 13.95 -10.96
CA PHE A 267 8.02 12.66 -10.57
C PHE A 267 6.61 12.81 -9.99
N TRP A 268 6.41 13.79 -9.11
CA TRP A 268 5.17 14.01 -8.38
C TRP A 268 4.16 14.93 -9.07
N ALA A 269 4.49 15.52 -10.24
CA ALA A 269 3.65 16.49 -10.93
C ALA A 269 2.21 16.00 -11.15
N GLY A 270 2.04 14.76 -11.61
CA GLY A 270 0.72 14.18 -11.83
C GLY A 270 -0.10 14.05 -10.54
N VAL A 271 0.53 13.63 -9.45
CA VAL A 271 -0.11 13.50 -8.14
C VAL A 271 -0.49 14.87 -7.59
N MET A 272 0.42 15.86 -7.68
CA MET A 272 0.14 17.22 -7.21
C MET A 272 -1.01 17.85 -7.98
N THR A 273 -1.01 17.76 -9.32
CA THR A 273 -2.11 18.27 -10.16
C THR A 273 -3.44 17.61 -9.80
N PHE A 274 -3.44 16.28 -9.64
CA PHE A 274 -4.64 15.54 -9.27
C PHE A 274 -5.17 15.93 -7.88
N ALA A 275 -4.29 16.05 -6.90
CA ALA A 275 -4.67 16.46 -5.55
C ALA A 275 -5.19 17.91 -5.51
N GLU A 276 -4.55 18.83 -6.22
CA GLU A 276 -4.91 20.24 -6.25
C GLU A 276 -6.23 20.48 -7.00
N THR A 277 -6.39 19.91 -8.18
CA THR A 277 -7.49 20.23 -9.09
C THR A 277 -8.64 19.25 -9.05
N GLY A 278 -8.38 17.98 -8.65
CA GLY A 278 -9.32 16.86 -8.80
C GLY A 278 -9.40 16.33 -10.23
N HIS A 279 -8.69 16.94 -11.17
CA HIS A 279 -8.66 16.48 -12.56
C HIS A 279 -7.48 15.54 -12.77
N LEU A 280 -7.74 14.45 -13.46
CA LEU A 280 -6.68 13.53 -13.87
C LEU A 280 -5.80 14.20 -14.93
N PRO A 281 -4.46 14.04 -14.85
CA PRO A 281 -3.56 14.51 -15.90
C PRO A 281 -3.81 13.74 -17.20
N GLN A 282 -3.29 14.28 -18.33
CA GLN A 282 -3.30 13.55 -19.58
C GLN A 282 -2.48 12.27 -19.46
N SER A 283 -3.04 11.14 -19.92
CA SER A 283 -2.32 9.88 -19.92
C SER A 283 -1.10 9.92 -20.86
N SER A 284 0.01 9.37 -20.37
CA SER A 284 1.26 9.17 -21.13
C SER A 284 1.71 7.73 -20.93
N PHE A 285 1.68 6.91 -22.01
CA PHE A 285 2.05 5.48 -21.97
C PHE A 285 3.48 5.23 -22.44
#